data_81f90e80048fa685bc331af28ca63441
#
_entry.id   81f90e80048fa685bc331af28ca63441
#
_cell.length_a   1.000
_cell.length_b   1.000
_cell.length_c   1.000
_cell.angle_alpha   90.00
_cell.angle_beta   90.00
_cell.angle_gamma   90.00
#
_symmetry.space_group_name_H-M   'P 1'
#
loop_
_entity.id
_entity.type
_entity.pdbx_description
1 polymer ?
#
loop_
_entity_poly.entity_id
_entity_poly.type
_entity_poly.pdbx_seq_one_letter_code
_entity_poly.pdbx_strand_id
1 'polypeptide(L)' 'MRMKKYEITDIAHPDNPKLHRIRALTDVGTDVHKGDLGGFVETEDNLDQEGFAWIGKDAIACEDSYIGGDAILADSAVAR' A
#
# COMPACT_ATOMS: atom_id res chain seq x y z
N MET A 1 21.08 5.71 -4.05
CA MET A 1 19.90 5.00 -4.53
C MET A 1 18.93 4.77 -3.39
N ARG A 2 17.68 5.19 -3.55
CA ARG A 2 16.68 5.00 -2.52
C ARG A 2 16.15 3.57 -2.55
N MET A 3 16.01 2.98 -1.38
CA MET A 3 15.30 1.72 -1.27
C MET A 3 13.80 1.98 -1.27
N LYS A 4 13.08 1.27 -2.10
CA LYS A 4 11.63 1.35 -2.07
C LYS A 4 11.11 0.63 -0.84
N LYS A 5 10.06 1.20 -0.25
CA LYS A 5 9.38 0.61 0.91
C LYS A 5 8.52 -0.59 0.50
N TYR A 6 7.91 -0.52 -0.68
CA TYR A 6 7.00 -1.54 -1.17
C TYR A 6 7.08 -1.63 -2.68
N GLU A 7 6.53 -2.70 -3.22
CA GLU A 7 6.32 -2.86 -4.66
C GLU A 7 4.85 -3.15 -4.91
N ILE A 8 4.38 -2.81 -6.11
CA ILE A 8 3.05 -3.17 -6.56
C ILE A 8 3.16 -4.53 -7.24
N THR A 9 2.41 -5.50 -6.75
CA THR A 9 2.50 -6.88 -7.25
C THR A 9 1.55 -7.10 -8.42
N ASP A 10 1.60 -8.30 -9.01
CA ASP A 10 0.67 -8.71 -10.07
C ASP A 10 -0.67 -9.19 -9.53
N ILE A 11 -0.86 -9.14 -8.22
CA ILE A 11 -2.11 -9.62 -7.61
C ILE A 11 -3.17 -8.54 -7.74
N ALA A 12 -4.06 -8.70 -8.71
CA ALA A 12 -5.14 -7.74 -8.95
C ALA A 12 -6.28 -7.95 -7.97
N HIS A 13 -6.99 -6.86 -7.67
CA HIS A 13 -8.21 -6.94 -6.88
C HIS A 13 -9.28 -7.70 -7.67
N PRO A 14 -10.02 -8.62 -7.01
CA PRO A 14 -11.00 -9.44 -7.73
C PRO A 14 -12.12 -8.64 -8.40
N ASP A 15 -12.45 -7.46 -7.86
CA ASP A 15 -13.53 -6.64 -8.38
C ASP A 15 -13.05 -5.48 -9.25
N ASN A 16 -11.74 -5.20 -9.28
CA ASN A 16 -11.22 -4.08 -10.04
C ASN A 16 -9.78 -4.36 -10.50
N PRO A 17 -9.58 -4.70 -11.77
CA PRO A 17 -8.25 -5.06 -12.27
C PRO A 17 -7.25 -3.90 -12.30
N LYS A 18 -7.68 -2.66 -12.08
CA LYS A 18 -6.76 -1.53 -11.96
C LYS A 18 -6.06 -1.48 -10.62
N LEU A 19 -6.60 -2.16 -9.62
CA LEU A 19 -6.05 -2.19 -8.27
C LEU A 19 -5.17 -3.42 -8.10
N HIS A 20 -3.99 -3.23 -7.53
CA HIS A 20 -3.05 -4.31 -7.29
C HIS A 20 -2.54 -4.27 -5.86
N ARG A 21 -2.32 -5.44 -5.30
CA ARG A 21 -1.83 -5.56 -3.93
C ARG A 21 -0.37 -5.12 -3.84
N ILE A 22 -0.02 -4.45 -2.74
CA ILE A 22 1.36 -4.07 -2.46
C ILE A 22 2.03 -5.12 -1.59
N ARG A 23 3.37 -5.17 -1.67
CA ARG A 23 4.18 -6.04 -0.83
C ARG A 23 5.33 -5.24 -0.25
N ALA A 24 5.58 -5.38 1.05
CA ALA A 24 6.66 -4.68 1.72
C ALA A 24 8.02 -5.19 1.25
N LEU A 25 8.91 -4.27 0.90
CA LEU A 25 10.29 -4.59 0.54
C LEU A 25 11.23 -4.40 1.72
N THR A 26 10.75 -3.75 2.77
CA THR A 26 11.46 -3.54 4.04
C THR A 26 10.46 -3.64 5.16
N ASP A 27 10.95 -3.69 6.40
CA ASP A 27 10.05 -3.56 7.55
C ASP A 27 9.49 -2.13 7.60
N VAL A 28 8.18 -2.01 7.85
CA VAL A 28 7.50 -0.73 7.95
C VAL A 28 6.90 -0.62 9.34
N GLY A 29 7.47 0.27 10.15
CA GLY A 29 7.08 0.36 11.55
C GLY A 29 7.35 -0.94 12.29
N THR A 30 6.47 -1.25 13.25
CA THR A 30 6.63 -2.46 14.07
C THR A 30 5.74 -3.62 13.63
N ASP A 31 4.72 -3.34 12.81
CA ASP A 31 3.69 -4.33 12.48
C ASP A 31 3.83 -4.92 11.09
N VAL A 32 4.59 -4.29 10.20
CA VAL A 32 4.74 -4.75 8.82
C VAL A 32 6.18 -5.19 8.62
N HIS A 33 6.35 -6.42 8.16
CA HIS A 33 7.66 -7.01 7.93
C HIS A 33 7.94 -7.19 6.45
N LYS A 34 9.21 -7.19 6.08
CA LYS A 34 9.61 -7.44 4.70
C LYS A 34 8.93 -8.70 4.17
N GLY A 35 8.31 -8.59 3.01
CA GLY A 35 7.58 -9.69 2.37
C GLY A 35 6.09 -9.71 2.67
N ASP A 36 5.63 -8.92 3.65
CA ASP A 36 4.21 -8.88 3.98
C ASP A 36 3.41 -8.22 2.86
N LEU A 37 2.23 -8.76 2.61
CA LEU A 37 1.29 -8.18 1.67
C LEU A 37 0.44 -7.13 2.37
N GLY A 38 0.27 -5.98 1.70
CA GLY A 38 -0.64 -4.94 2.15
C GLY A 38 -1.90 -4.89 1.31
N GLY A 39 -2.59 -3.76 1.35
CA GLY A 39 -3.82 -3.56 0.60
C GLY A 39 -3.58 -3.29 -0.87
N PHE A 40 -4.55 -2.65 -1.50
CA PHE A 40 -4.54 -2.42 -2.95
C PHE A 40 -4.36 -0.95 -3.27
N VAL A 41 -3.57 -0.67 -4.31
CA VAL A 41 -3.40 0.68 -4.83
C VAL A 41 -3.58 0.66 -6.34
N GLU A 42 -3.90 1.82 -6.89
CA GLU A 42 -3.99 1.99 -8.34
C GLU A 42 -2.61 2.30 -8.92
N THR A 43 -1.86 3.17 -8.27
CA THR A 43 -0.50 3.57 -8.68
C THR A 43 0.36 3.82 -7.44
N GLU A 44 1.67 4.02 -7.66
CA GLU A 44 2.57 4.40 -6.56
C GLU A 44 2.24 5.76 -5.97
N ASP A 45 1.47 6.59 -6.66
CA ASP A 45 1.05 7.89 -6.12
C ASP A 45 0.06 7.76 -4.97
N ASN A 46 -0.53 6.60 -4.78
CA ASN A 46 -1.51 6.40 -3.72
C ASN A 46 -0.87 6.15 -2.35
N LEU A 47 0.39 5.73 -2.31
CA LEU A 47 1.08 5.45 -1.06
C LEU A 47 2.52 5.92 -1.14
N ASP A 48 2.93 6.75 -0.16
CA ASP A 48 4.29 7.26 -0.10
C ASP A 48 5.30 6.13 0.10
N GLN A 49 6.42 6.22 -0.57
CA GLN A 49 7.53 5.29 -0.41
C GLN A 49 8.38 5.59 0.83
N GLU A 50 8.19 6.76 1.43
CA GLU A 50 8.92 7.16 2.64
C GLU A 50 7.98 7.13 3.85
N GLY A 51 8.56 7.18 5.05
CA GLY A 51 7.79 7.17 6.28
C GLY A 51 7.21 5.82 6.61
N PHE A 52 6.26 5.79 7.52
CA PHE A 52 5.65 4.56 8.02
C PHE A 52 4.21 4.34 7.52
N ALA A 53 3.78 5.14 6.54
CA ALA A 53 2.44 4.98 6.00
C ALA A 53 2.26 3.60 5.38
N TRP A 54 1.10 3.01 5.58
CA TRP A 54 0.79 1.67 5.07
C TRP A 54 -0.69 1.52 4.80
N ILE A 55 -1.02 0.60 3.94
CA ILE A 55 -2.41 0.28 3.59
C ILE A 55 -2.70 -1.12 4.09
N GLY A 56 -3.69 -1.24 4.96
CA GLY A 56 -4.09 -2.53 5.54
C GLY A 56 -4.52 -3.53 4.48
N LYS A 57 -4.47 -4.80 4.82
CA LYS A 57 -4.56 -5.91 3.85
C LYS A 57 -5.80 -5.86 2.96
N ASP A 58 -6.93 -5.42 3.49
CA ASP A 58 -8.18 -5.36 2.73
C ASP A 58 -8.57 -3.93 2.39
N ALA A 59 -7.71 -2.96 2.69
CA ALA A 59 -7.96 -1.56 2.40
C ALA A 59 -7.59 -1.24 0.96
N ILE A 60 -8.15 -0.17 0.43
CA ILE A 60 -7.95 0.28 -0.94
C ILE A 60 -7.61 1.76 -0.93
N ALA A 61 -6.54 2.14 -1.62
CA ALA A 61 -6.22 3.54 -1.91
C ALA A 61 -6.18 3.70 -3.42
N CYS A 62 -7.08 4.50 -3.96
CA CYS A 62 -7.23 4.61 -5.41
C CYS A 62 -7.53 6.04 -5.84
N GLU A 63 -7.62 6.25 -7.14
CA GLU A 63 -7.90 7.54 -7.74
C GLU A 63 -6.87 8.58 -7.29
N ASP A 64 -7.31 9.72 -6.75
CA ASP A 64 -6.42 10.80 -6.35
C ASP A 64 -6.02 10.73 -4.87
N SER A 65 -6.34 9.64 -4.18
CA SER A 65 -5.97 9.52 -2.77
C SER A 65 -4.47 9.38 -2.61
N TYR A 66 -3.97 9.89 -1.48
CA TYR A 66 -2.57 9.81 -1.14
C TYR A 66 -2.43 9.49 0.34
N ILE A 67 -1.75 8.42 0.65
CA ILE A 67 -1.49 8.01 2.02
C ILE A 67 -0.01 8.23 2.30
N GLY A 68 0.31 9.16 3.18
CA GLY A 68 1.69 9.54 3.44
C GLY A 68 1.98 9.76 4.91
N GLY A 69 3.23 10.13 5.20
CA GLY A 69 3.68 10.34 6.58
C GLY A 69 3.60 9.05 7.37
N ASP A 70 2.89 9.08 8.48
CA ASP A 70 2.69 7.93 9.35
C ASP A 70 1.24 7.41 9.31
N ALA A 71 0.47 7.84 8.32
CA ALA A 71 -0.93 7.45 8.21
C ALA A 71 -1.07 5.97 7.90
N ILE A 72 -2.05 5.33 8.49
CA ILE A 72 -2.36 3.92 8.21
C ILE A 72 -3.81 3.85 7.79
N LEU A 73 -4.04 3.30 6.60
CA LEU A 73 -5.38 3.03 6.14
C LEU A 73 -5.79 1.67 6.70
N ALA A 74 -6.78 1.67 7.57
CA ALA A 74 -7.19 0.46 8.29
C ALA A 74 -7.82 -0.56 7.33
N ASP A 75 -7.87 -1.81 7.78
CA ASP A 75 -8.49 -2.89 7.01
C ASP A 75 -9.90 -2.50 6.57
N SER A 76 -10.22 -2.81 5.34
CA SER A 76 -11.52 -2.55 4.70
C SER A 76 -11.83 -1.08 4.42
N ALA A 77 -10.95 -0.15 4.77
CA ALA A 77 -11.14 1.26 4.45
C ALA A 77 -10.87 1.53 2.98
N VAL A 78 -11.53 2.53 2.43
CA VAL A 78 -11.34 2.94 1.03
C VAL A 78 -11.02 4.42 0.99
N ALA A 79 -9.89 4.79 0.43
CA ALA A 79 -9.50 6.19 0.20
C ALA A 79 -9.55 6.48 -1.31
N ARG A 80 -10.14 7.61 -1.66
CA ARG A 80 -10.27 8.03 -3.05
C ARG A 80 -9.80 9.45 -3.27
#